data_f01ca3c9c753a6728682ed9ebe7df2cb
#
_entry.id   f01ca3c9c753a6728682ed9ebe7df2cb
#
_cell.length_a   1.000
_cell.length_b   1.000
_cell.length_c   1.000
_cell.angle_alpha   90.00
_cell.angle_beta   90.00
_cell.angle_gamma   90.00
#
_symmetry.space_group_name_H-M   'P 1'
#
loop_
_entity.id
_entity.type
_entity.pdbx_description
1 polymer ?
#
loop_
_entity_poly.entity_id
_entity_poly.type
_entity_poly.pdbx_seq_one_letter_code
_entity_poly.pdbx_strand_id
1 'polypeptide(L)'
;MSIPADIAAVVVSYQSASTLDACLHRLRIAEGVAQIRVVDNGSDDGTLEIARQHALADARVRFIANPDNPGFAVACNQGARDSDAPWIAFVNPDLQVERDTLLRLRAHALEHGGPCLLGADLYGEDGVHDGAARRRDPDFAAMLRNPMAGAKLEVAADPERALQPVDAVSGALMLVPRGLFERIGGLDEGYRLHAEDLDLCRRAREAGALVAVANDVAVLHVRGVSSRSRPLFVEWHKHRGLWRYFSRFEAPRRGPLVRAAVFAAIWAHFMARLPRMWPRR
;
A
#
# COMPACT_ATOMS: atom_id res chain seq x y z
N MET A 1 -14.07 -25.86 15.22
CA MET A 1 -13.99 -24.50 15.78
C MET A 1 -14.29 -23.54 14.67
N SER A 2 -15.22 -22.57 14.86
CA SER A 2 -15.48 -21.54 13.85
C SER A 2 -14.29 -20.60 13.76
N ILE A 3 -13.86 -20.28 12.54
CA ILE A 3 -12.81 -19.28 12.28
C ILE A 3 -13.33 -17.91 12.75
N PRO A 4 -12.63 -17.19 13.64
CA PRO A 4 -13.10 -15.89 14.08
C PRO A 4 -13.03 -14.89 12.92
N ALA A 5 -14.15 -14.22 12.65
CA ALA A 5 -14.19 -13.09 11.74
C ALA A 5 -13.77 -11.83 12.50
N ASP A 6 -12.52 -11.41 12.34
CA ASP A 6 -11.87 -10.34 13.10
C ASP A 6 -10.99 -9.41 12.25
N ILE A 7 -11.14 -9.45 10.93
CA ILE A 7 -10.40 -8.60 9.99
C ILE A 7 -11.34 -7.55 9.39
N ALA A 8 -10.95 -6.28 9.44
CA ALA A 8 -11.53 -5.21 8.64
C ALA A 8 -10.71 -5.03 7.35
N ALA A 9 -11.32 -5.30 6.20
CA ALA A 9 -10.75 -4.97 4.91
C ALA A 9 -11.08 -3.52 4.54
N VAL A 10 -10.07 -2.70 4.31
CA VAL A 10 -10.18 -1.30 3.88
C VAL A 10 -9.74 -1.21 2.43
N VAL A 11 -10.67 -0.82 1.55
CA VAL A 11 -10.46 -0.66 0.11
C VAL A 11 -10.56 0.82 -0.24
N VAL A 12 -9.49 1.40 -0.76
CA VAL A 12 -9.50 2.78 -1.25
C VAL A 12 -9.66 2.76 -2.76
N SER A 13 -10.72 3.40 -3.28
CA SER A 13 -11.03 3.46 -4.70
C SER A 13 -10.91 4.87 -5.27
N TYR A 14 -10.43 4.96 -6.50
CA TYR A 14 -10.47 6.15 -7.35
C TYR A 14 -10.42 5.73 -8.80
N GLN A 15 -11.49 5.99 -9.57
CA GLN A 15 -11.62 5.58 -10.97
C GLN A 15 -11.37 4.07 -11.16
N SER A 16 -12.06 3.25 -10.36
CA SER A 16 -11.78 1.80 -10.25
C SER A 16 -12.93 0.90 -10.68
N ALA A 17 -13.89 1.44 -11.48
CA ALA A 17 -15.09 0.70 -11.89
C ALA A 17 -14.77 -0.64 -12.57
N SER A 18 -13.64 -0.74 -13.28
CA SER A 18 -13.28 -1.97 -14.00
C SER A 18 -12.80 -3.13 -13.10
N THR A 19 -12.40 -2.85 -11.86
CA THR A 19 -11.77 -3.85 -10.96
C THR A 19 -12.46 -4.00 -9.62
N LEU A 20 -13.12 -2.95 -9.13
CA LEU A 20 -13.69 -2.91 -7.79
C LEU A 20 -14.74 -4.00 -7.55
N ASP A 21 -15.58 -4.31 -8.52
CA ASP A 21 -16.62 -5.34 -8.39
C ASP A 21 -16.00 -6.71 -8.06
N ALA A 22 -15.00 -7.14 -8.84
CA ALA A 22 -14.31 -8.38 -8.61
C ALA A 22 -13.59 -8.41 -7.25
N CYS A 23 -12.94 -7.31 -6.86
CA CYS A 23 -12.28 -7.17 -5.57
C CYS A 23 -13.27 -7.33 -4.41
N LEU A 24 -14.39 -6.60 -4.43
CA LEU A 24 -15.40 -6.66 -3.37
C LEU A 24 -16.12 -8.00 -3.33
N HIS A 25 -16.39 -8.62 -4.47
CA HIS A 25 -16.95 -9.98 -4.52
C HIS A 25 -16.04 -10.97 -3.78
N ARG A 26 -14.73 -10.94 -4.06
CA ARG A 26 -13.73 -11.81 -3.41
C ARG A 26 -13.62 -11.52 -1.91
N LEU A 27 -13.61 -10.27 -1.49
CA LEU A 27 -13.57 -9.91 -0.06
C LEU A 27 -14.84 -10.36 0.70
N ARG A 28 -16.00 -10.36 0.06
CA ARG A 28 -17.26 -10.82 0.68
C ARG A 28 -17.27 -12.33 0.94
N ILE A 29 -16.56 -13.12 0.13
CA ILE A 29 -16.42 -14.57 0.34
C ILE A 29 -15.14 -14.95 1.09
N ALA A 30 -14.25 -13.98 1.38
CA ALA A 30 -13.01 -14.21 2.10
C ALA A 30 -13.26 -14.59 3.56
N GLU A 31 -12.52 -15.61 4.03
CA GLU A 31 -12.57 -16.08 5.40
C GLU A 31 -11.92 -15.08 6.36
N GLY A 32 -12.45 -14.97 7.57
CA GLY A 32 -11.94 -14.07 8.60
C GLY A 32 -12.34 -12.61 8.45
N VAL A 33 -12.98 -12.20 7.34
CA VAL A 33 -13.40 -10.81 7.10
C VAL A 33 -14.72 -10.51 7.81
N ALA A 34 -14.64 -9.68 8.85
CA ALA A 34 -15.80 -9.20 9.62
C ALA A 34 -16.40 -7.92 9.05
N GLN A 35 -15.58 -7.07 8.45
CA GLN A 35 -15.96 -5.72 8.00
C GLN A 35 -15.26 -5.39 6.69
N ILE A 36 -15.97 -4.73 5.78
CA ILE A 36 -15.42 -4.22 4.54
C ILE A 36 -15.74 -2.73 4.47
N ARG A 37 -14.70 -1.90 4.35
CA ARG A 37 -14.80 -0.44 4.28
C ARG A 37 -14.29 0.03 2.94
N VAL A 38 -15.16 0.54 2.10
CA VAL A 38 -14.82 1.12 0.79
C VAL A 38 -14.75 2.63 0.95
N VAL A 39 -13.61 3.23 0.66
CA VAL A 39 -13.45 4.69 0.69
C VAL A 39 -13.20 5.17 -0.74
N ASP A 40 -14.21 5.80 -1.32
CA ASP A 40 -14.12 6.35 -2.67
C ASP A 40 -13.64 7.80 -2.64
N ASN A 41 -12.59 8.06 -3.40
CA ASN A 41 -11.93 9.36 -3.47
C ASN A 41 -12.46 10.25 -4.62
N GLY A 42 -13.78 10.36 -4.75
CA GLY A 42 -14.42 11.22 -5.74
C GLY A 42 -14.34 10.67 -7.17
N SER A 43 -14.69 9.39 -7.35
CA SER A 43 -14.79 8.77 -8.67
C SER A 43 -16.04 9.25 -9.42
N ASP A 44 -15.94 9.32 -10.76
CA ASP A 44 -17.03 9.69 -11.68
C ASP A 44 -17.26 8.63 -12.78
N ASP A 45 -16.64 7.44 -12.65
CA ASP A 45 -16.67 6.34 -13.63
C ASP A 45 -17.64 5.20 -13.29
N GLY A 46 -18.50 5.36 -12.28
CA GLY A 46 -19.40 4.31 -11.80
C GLY A 46 -18.88 3.51 -10.59
N THR A 47 -17.65 3.76 -10.13
CA THR A 47 -17.04 3.11 -8.96
C THR A 47 -17.95 3.16 -7.72
N LEU A 48 -18.55 4.33 -7.43
CA LEU A 48 -19.40 4.52 -6.25
C LEU A 48 -20.68 3.70 -6.32
N GLU A 49 -21.26 3.53 -7.50
CA GLU A 49 -22.46 2.70 -7.68
C GLU A 49 -22.16 1.22 -7.41
N ILE A 50 -20.99 0.73 -7.83
CA ILE A 50 -20.54 -0.62 -7.51
C ILE A 50 -20.43 -0.80 -5.98
N ALA A 51 -19.79 0.14 -5.28
CA ALA A 51 -19.68 0.09 -3.83
C ALA A 51 -21.05 0.06 -3.14
N ARG A 52 -22.00 0.87 -3.63
CA ARG A 52 -23.38 0.92 -3.14
C ARG A 52 -24.10 -0.43 -3.33
N GLN A 53 -23.97 -1.06 -4.48
CA GLN A 53 -24.61 -2.36 -4.76
C GLN A 53 -24.07 -3.45 -3.81
N HIS A 54 -22.78 -3.48 -3.57
CA HIS A 54 -22.19 -4.39 -2.60
C HIS A 54 -22.67 -4.12 -1.16
N ALA A 55 -22.83 -2.86 -0.76
CA ALA A 55 -23.34 -2.51 0.57
C ALA A 55 -24.82 -2.90 0.76
N LEU A 56 -25.63 -2.85 -0.30
CA LEU A 56 -27.02 -3.36 -0.25
C LEU A 56 -27.09 -4.90 -0.15
N ALA A 57 -26.12 -5.59 -0.72
CA ALA A 57 -26.08 -7.04 -0.77
C ALA A 57 -25.42 -7.71 0.46
N ASP A 58 -24.61 -6.97 1.24
CA ASP A 58 -23.87 -7.50 2.37
C ASP A 58 -23.67 -6.42 3.46
N ALA A 59 -24.29 -6.60 4.62
CA ALA A 59 -24.27 -5.64 5.72
C ALA A 59 -22.87 -5.37 6.31
N ARG A 60 -21.87 -6.21 6.02
CA ARG A 60 -20.48 -5.99 6.41
C ARG A 60 -19.83 -4.88 5.58
N VAL A 61 -20.34 -4.61 4.38
CA VAL A 61 -19.83 -3.57 3.47
C VAL A 61 -20.43 -2.23 3.84
N ARG A 62 -19.56 -1.27 4.11
CA ARG A 62 -19.91 0.16 4.24
C ARG A 62 -19.02 0.97 3.32
N PHE A 63 -19.51 2.12 2.84
CA PHE A 63 -18.69 3.00 2.01
C PHE A 63 -18.73 4.45 2.50
N ILE A 64 -17.61 5.14 2.27
CA ILE A 64 -17.43 6.57 2.48
C ILE A 64 -17.16 7.18 1.11
N ALA A 65 -17.94 8.19 0.71
CA ALA A 65 -17.74 8.93 -0.53
C ALA A 65 -17.11 10.29 -0.21
N ASN A 66 -15.84 10.45 -0.54
CA ASN A 66 -15.16 11.74 -0.44
C ASN A 66 -15.57 12.64 -1.64
N PRO A 67 -15.83 13.94 -1.41
CA PRO A 67 -16.22 14.86 -2.48
C PRO A 67 -15.08 15.16 -3.47
N ASP A 68 -13.85 14.91 -3.04
CA ASP A 68 -12.62 15.08 -3.80
C ASP A 68 -11.65 13.94 -3.52
N ASN A 69 -10.46 13.97 -4.12
CA ASN A 69 -9.42 12.99 -3.83
C ASN A 69 -8.44 13.54 -2.79
N PRO A 70 -8.61 13.24 -1.47
CA PRO A 70 -7.70 13.70 -0.43
C PRO A 70 -6.36 12.94 -0.41
N GLY A 71 -6.26 11.82 -1.14
CA GLY A 71 -5.11 10.94 -1.22
C GLY A 71 -5.31 9.60 -0.52
N PHE A 72 -4.40 8.66 -0.82
CA PHE A 72 -4.50 7.28 -0.36
C PHE A 72 -4.39 7.15 1.16
N ALA A 73 -3.42 7.83 1.79
CA ALA A 73 -3.21 7.74 3.23
C ALA A 73 -4.41 8.24 4.04
N VAL A 74 -5.03 9.37 3.62
CA VAL A 74 -6.24 9.91 4.27
C VAL A 74 -7.38 8.91 4.18
N ALA A 75 -7.64 8.37 3.00
CA ALA A 75 -8.72 7.41 2.79
C ALA A 75 -8.51 6.09 3.56
N CYS A 76 -7.29 5.57 3.60
CA CYS A 76 -6.95 4.41 4.44
C CYS A 76 -7.26 4.67 5.92
N ASN A 77 -6.86 5.83 6.43
CA ASN A 77 -7.15 6.21 7.82
C ASN A 77 -8.65 6.39 8.08
N GLN A 78 -9.41 6.92 7.12
CA GLN A 78 -10.88 7.01 7.23
C GLN A 78 -11.51 5.61 7.35
N GLY A 79 -11.16 4.68 6.47
CA GLY A 79 -11.67 3.31 6.51
C GLY A 79 -11.26 2.57 7.78
N ALA A 80 -10.03 2.77 8.26
CA ALA A 80 -9.56 2.19 9.51
C ALA A 80 -10.35 2.73 10.72
N ARG A 81 -10.66 4.03 10.75
CA ARG A 81 -11.47 4.65 11.82
C ARG A 81 -12.94 4.22 11.80
N ASP A 82 -13.51 3.93 10.61
CA ASP A 82 -14.89 3.42 10.46
C ASP A 82 -15.01 1.92 10.77
N SER A 83 -13.97 1.29 11.28
CA SER A 83 -13.95 -0.12 11.63
C SER A 83 -13.42 -0.32 13.05
N ASP A 84 -13.78 -1.45 13.68
CA ASP A 84 -13.37 -1.82 15.03
C ASP A 84 -12.74 -3.22 15.15
N ALA A 85 -12.62 -3.94 14.04
CA ALA A 85 -12.01 -5.27 14.03
C ALA A 85 -10.55 -5.23 14.51
N PRO A 86 -10.07 -6.26 15.23
CA PRO A 86 -8.71 -6.35 15.78
C PRO A 86 -7.59 -6.28 14.73
N TRP A 87 -7.87 -6.67 13.50
CA TRP A 87 -6.95 -6.64 12.37
C TRP A 87 -7.46 -5.71 11.28
N ILE A 88 -6.55 -4.98 10.66
CA ILE A 88 -6.83 -4.13 9.49
C ILE A 88 -6.07 -4.69 8.30
N ALA A 89 -6.78 -4.97 7.21
CA ALA A 89 -6.21 -5.29 5.92
C ALA A 89 -6.47 -4.14 4.94
N PHE A 90 -5.43 -3.44 4.50
CA PHE A 90 -5.54 -2.50 3.38
C PHE A 90 -5.43 -3.30 2.10
N VAL A 91 -6.38 -3.14 1.19
CA VAL A 91 -6.49 -3.92 -0.05
C VAL A 91 -6.78 -2.97 -1.21
N ASN A 92 -5.93 -2.96 -2.21
CA ASN A 92 -6.18 -2.17 -3.42
C ASN A 92 -7.37 -2.73 -4.22
N PRO A 93 -8.14 -1.88 -4.91
CA PRO A 93 -9.34 -2.29 -5.65
C PRO A 93 -9.04 -3.14 -6.90
N ASP A 94 -7.78 -3.28 -7.29
CA ASP A 94 -7.30 -4.11 -8.40
C ASP A 94 -6.59 -5.40 -7.95
N LEU A 95 -6.74 -5.77 -6.66
CA LEU A 95 -6.28 -7.06 -6.13
C LEU A 95 -7.37 -8.11 -6.18
N GLN A 96 -6.97 -9.33 -6.47
CA GLN A 96 -7.82 -10.51 -6.41
C GLN A 96 -7.32 -11.47 -5.32
N VAL A 97 -7.84 -11.28 -4.10
CA VAL A 97 -7.54 -12.17 -2.98
C VAL A 97 -8.27 -13.50 -3.13
N GLU A 98 -7.65 -14.59 -2.74
CA GLU A 98 -8.30 -15.89 -2.59
C GLU A 98 -9.06 -15.97 -1.26
N ARG A 99 -9.92 -16.98 -1.13
CA ARG A 99 -10.82 -17.11 0.02
C ARG A 99 -10.08 -17.14 1.37
N ASP A 100 -8.90 -17.73 1.42
CA ASP A 100 -8.08 -17.91 2.61
C ASP A 100 -6.91 -16.91 2.74
N THR A 101 -6.71 -16.02 1.76
CA THR A 101 -5.55 -15.10 1.69
C THR A 101 -5.34 -14.32 2.99
N LEU A 102 -6.37 -13.61 3.46
CA LEU A 102 -6.25 -12.76 4.65
C LEU A 102 -6.12 -13.60 5.93
N LEU A 103 -6.77 -14.76 5.95
CA LEU A 103 -6.66 -15.70 7.05
C LEU A 103 -5.25 -16.28 7.16
N ARG A 104 -4.60 -16.62 6.05
CA ARG A 104 -3.21 -17.11 6.03
C ARG A 104 -2.22 -16.04 6.47
N LEU A 105 -2.38 -14.80 6.00
CA LEU A 105 -1.58 -13.67 6.50
C LEU A 105 -1.73 -13.50 8.02
N ARG A 106 -2.97 -13.59 8.52
CA ARG A 106 -3.23 -13.51 9.95
C ARG A 106 -2.63 -14.71 10.72
N ALA A 107 -2.66 -15.91 10.15
CA ALA A 107 -2.04 -17.08 10.74
C ALA A 107 -0.53 -16.90 10.92
N HIS A 108 0.19 -16.42 9.89
CA HIS A 108 1.61 -16.05 10.00
C HIS A 108 1.87 -15.00 11.08
N ALA A 109 0.98 -14.00 11.19
CA ALA A 109 1.11 -12.98 12.22
C ALA A 109 0.95 -13.54 13.64
N LEU A 110 0.00 -14.44 13.84
CA LEU A 110 -0.23 -15.11 15.12
C LEU A 110 0.91 -16.08 15.47
N GLU A 111 1.43 -16.81 14.49
CA GLU A 111 2.56 -17.72 14.67
C GLU A 111 3.83 -16.95 15.05
N HIS A 112 4.07 -15.79 14.44
CA HIS A 112 5.16 -14.90 14.83
C HIS A 112 5.08 -14.47 16.31
N GLY A 113 3.87 -14.32 16.85
CA GLY A 113 3.62 -14.05 18.27
C GLY A 113 3.98 -12.65 18.76
N GLY A 114 4.44 -11.76 17.87
CA GLY A 114 4.81 -10.38 18.15
C GLY A 114 4.09 -9.38 17.26
N PRO A 115 4.29 -8.07 17.49
CA PRO A 115 3.75 -7.05 16.59
C PRO A 115 4.35 -7.20 15.20
N CYS A 116 3.51 -7.18 14.17
CA CYS A 116 3.97 -7.33 12.79
C CYS A 116 3.07 -6.56 11.80
N LEU A 117 3.64 -6.23 10.64
CA LEU A 117 2.96 -5.72 9.47
C LEU A 117 3.34 -6.61 8.30
N LEU A 118 2.36 -7.31 7.73
CA LEU A 118 2.59 -8.32 6.72
C LEU A 118 2.01 -7.91 5.36
N GLY A 119 2.76 -8.21 4.29
CA GLY A 119 2.29 -8.19 2.92
C GLY A 119 2.24 -9.59 2.34
N ALA A 120 1.69 -9.71 1.12
CA ALA A 120 1.65 -10.93 0.34
C ALA A 120 2.63 -10.88 -0.84
N ASP A 121 2.89 -12.03 -1.45
CA ASP A 121 3.59 -12.13 -2.71
C ASP A 121 2.66 -11.70 -3.85
N LEU A 122 2.89 -10.51 -4.39
CA LEU A 122 2.08 -9.95 -5.46
C LEU A 122 2.65 -10.35 -6.83
N TYR A 123 1.77 -10.70 -7.78
CA TYR A 123 2.16 -11.00 -9.16
C TYR A 123 1.15 -10.43 -10.16
N GLY A 124 1.63 -10.11 -11.35
CA GLY A 124 0.79 -9.60 -12.44
C GLY A 124 0.06 -10.72 -13.20
N GLU A 125 -0.82 -10.35 -14.11
CA GLU A 125 -1.53 -11.28 -15.02
C GLU A 125 -0.57 -12.06 -15.93
N ASP A 126 0.64 -11.55 -16.12
CA ASP A 126 1.75 -12.20 -16.84
C ASP A 126 2.53 -13.21 -16.00
N GLY A 127 2.13 -13.42 -14.74
CA GLY A 127 2.81 -14.28 -13.77
C GLY A 127 4.12 -13.72 -13.22
N VAL A 128 4.48 -12.48 -13.58
CA VAL A 128 5.69 -11.83 -13.08
C VAL A 128 5.46 -11.24 -11.70
N HIS A 129 6.39 -11.52 -10.77
CA HIS A 129 6.33 -10.95 -9.43
C HIS A 129 6.39 -9.43 -9.43
N ASP A 130 5.57 -8.81 -8.58
CA ASP A 130 5.58 -7.38 -8.38
C ASP A 130 6.77 -6.96 -7.49
N GLY A 131 7.76 -6.30 -8.10
CA GLY A 131 8.92 -5.76 -7.37
C GLY A 131 8.55 -4.77 -6.24
N ALA A 132 7.31 -4.26 -6.21
CA ALA A 132 6.81 -3.46 -5.10
C ALA A 132 6.42 -4.30 -3.87
N ALA A 133 6.19 -5.61 -4.03
CA ALA A 133 5.80 -6.48 -2.91
C ALA A 133 6.86 -6.53 -1.82
N ARG A 134 8.15 -6.57 -2.20
CA ARG A 134 9.32 -6.67 -1.31
C ARG A 134 10.28 -5.54 -1.58
N ARG A 135 10.46 -4.65 -0.61
CA ARG A 135 11.32 -3.48 -0.79
C ARG A 135 12.25 -3.27 0.40
N ARG A 136 13.39 -2.67 0.10
CA ARG A 136 14.27 -2.05 1.10
C ARG A 136 14.00 -0.55 1.21
N ASP A 137 14.50 0.06 2.26
CA ASP A 137 14.46 1.51 2.43
C ASP A 137 15.22 2.22 1.29
N PRO A 138 14.84 3.45 0.93
CA PRO A 138 15.56 4.24 -0.06
C PRO A 138 17.00 4.50 0.36
N ASP A 139 17.98 4.10 -0.47
CA ASP A 139 19.39 4.42 -0.29
C ASP A 139 19.71 5.78 -0.94
N PHE A 140 19.63 6.84 -0.15
CA PHE A 140 19.97 8.19 -0.60
C PHE A 140 21.47 8.39 -0.89
N ALA A 141 22.34 7.59 -0.29
CA ALA A 141 23.78 7.64 -0.60
C ALA A 141 24.05 7.06 -1.99
N ALA A 142 23.40 5.96 -2.36
CA ALA A 142 23.45 5.43 -3.71
C ALA A 142 22.84 6.40 -4.72
N MET A 143 21.74 7.07 -4.37
CA MET A 143 21.12 8.10 -5.23
C MET A 143 22.05 9.27 -5.49
N LEU A 144 22.83 9.73 -4.51
CA LEU A 144 23.82 10.79 -4.69
C LEU A 144 24.97 10.37 -5.62
N ARG A 145 25.38 9.08 -5.56
CA ARG A 145 26.42 8.55 -6.45
C ARG A 145 25.95 8.39 -7.90
N ASN A 146 24.69 8.02 -8.09
CA ASN A 146 24.09 7.84 -9.40
C ASN A 146 22.61 8.29 -9.40
N PRO A 147 22.35 9.60 -9.53
CA PRO A 147 20.99 10.14 -9.53
C PRO A 147 20.07 9.55 -10.60
N MET A 148 20.65 9.08 -11.72
CA MET A 148 19.90 8.56 -12.86
C MET A 148 19.49 7.09 -12.70
N ALA A 149 20.14 6.31 -11.83
CA ALA A 149 19.83 4.90 -11.63
C ALA A 149 18.49 4.71 -10.88
N GLY A 150 17.99 5.74 -10.22
CA GLY A 150 16.84 5.64 -9.30
C GLY A 150 17.17 4.78 -8.07
N ALA A 151 16.27 4.76 -7.12
CA ALA A 151 16.37 3.84 -6.01
C ALA A 151 15.87 2.46 -6.45
N LYS A 152 16.75 1.48 -6.58
CA LYS A 152 16.36 0.08 -6.70
C LYS A 152 15.95 -0.40 -5.31
N LEU A 153 14.66 -0.37 -5.04
CA LEU A 153 14.11 -0.75 -3.73
C LEU A 153 13.78 -2.24 -3.66
N GLU A 154 13.62 -2.88 -4.80
CA GLU A 154 13.18 -4.26 -4.91
C GLU A 154 14.14 -5.25 -4.22
N VAL A 155 13.56 -6.23 -3.54
CA VAL A 155 14.20 -7.37 -2.93
C VAL A 155 13.67 -8.63 -3.60
N ALA A 156 14.56 -9.52 -4.02
CA ALA A 156 14.16 -10.80 -4.59
C ALA A 156 13.41 -11.66 -3.56
N ALA A 157 12.46 -12.46 -4.04
CA ALA A 157 11.82 -13.46 -3.20
C ALA A 157 12.84 -14.53 -2.77
N ASP A 158 12.76 -14.93 -1.51
CA ASP A 158 13.51 -16.06 -0.95
C ASP A 158 12.57 -17.28 -0.86
N PRO A 159 12.70 -18.26 -1.76
CA PRO A 159 11.78 -19.39 -1.82
C PRO A 159 11.89 -20.33 -0.60
N GLU A 160 12.97 -20.22 0.19
CA GLU A 160 13.16 -21.05 1.38
C GLU A 160 12.46 -20.47 2.62
N ARG A 161 11.91 -19.25 2.52
CA ARG A 161 11.24 -18.56 3.64
C ARG A 161 9.76 -18.37 3.37
N ALA A 162 8.92 -18.99 4.18
CA ALA A 162 7.47 -18.71 4.15
C ALA A 162 7.21 -17.24 4.55
N LEU A 163 7.89 -16.73 5.58
CA LEU A 163 7.80 -15.33 6.01
C LEU A 163 9.16 -14.65 5.85
N GLN A 164 9.27 -13.75 4.87
CA GLN A 164 10.52 -13.05 4.53
C GLN A 164 10.53 -11.63 5.09
N PRO A 165 11.44 -11.32 6.06
CA PRO A 165 11.64 -9.96 6.55
C PRO A 165 12.10 -9.03 5.42
N VAL A 166 11.51 -7.82 5.36
CA VAL A 166 11.85 -6.76 4.41
C VAL A 166 11.78 -5.40 5.09
N ASP A 167 12.32 -4.36 4.46
CA ASP A 167 12.17 -3.02 5.01
C ASP A 167 10.78 -2.44 4.77
N ALA A 168 10.15 -2.79 3.65
CA ALA A 168 8.77 -2.38 3.37
C ALA A 168 8.04 -3.37 2.46
N VAL A 169 6.75 -3.55 2.72
CA VAL A 169 5.80 -4.25 1.87
C VAL A 169 5.01 -3.26 1.00
N SER A 170 4.32 -3.75 -0.01
CA SER A 170 3.48 -2.91 -0.87
C SER A 170 2.22 -2.44 -0.15
N GLY A 171 1.87 -1.16 -0.32
CA GLY A 171 0.59 -0.60 0.09
C GLY A 171 -0.62 -1.24 -0.58
N ALA A 172 -0.41 -2.03 -1.64
CA ALA A 172 -1.49 -2.73 -2.32
C ALA A 172 -2.16 -3.79 -1.42
N LEU A 173 -1.36 -4.52 -0.61
CA LEU A 173 -1.87 -5.44 0.41
C LEU A 173 -1.02 -5.37 1.68
N MET A 174 -1.62 -4.89 2.76
CA MET A 174 -1.00 -4.85 4.08
C MET A 174 -1.97 -5.37 5.13
N LEU A 175 -1.55 -6.33 5.94
CA LEU A 175 -2.27 -6.75 7.14
C LEU A 175 -1.50 -6.28 8.39
N VAL A 176 -2.19 -5.61 9.29
CA VAL A 176 -1.62 -5.05 10.51
C VAL A 176 -2.57 -5.20 11.71
N PRO A 177 -2.08 -5.55 12.93
CA PRO A 177 -2.89 -5.47 14.14
C PRO A 177 -3.33 -4.02 14.38
N ARG A 178 -4.61 -3.79 14.71
CA ARG A 178 -5.15 -2.46 15.00
C ARG A 178 -4.33 -1.72 16.05
N GLY A 179 -4.00 -2.39 17.16
CA GLY A 179 -3.21 -1.77 18.22
C GLY A 179 -1.82 -1.31 17.80
N LEU A 180 -1.17 -1.98 16.82
CA LEU A 180 0.07 -1.49 16.22
C LEU A 180 -0.20 -0.28 15.34
N PHE A 181 -1.19 -0.36 14.45
CA PHE A 181 -1.55 0.73 13.54
C PHE A 181 -1.86 2.03 14.28
N GLU A 182 -2.66 1.96 15.34
CA GLU A 182 -3.02 3.11 16.17
C GLU A 182 -1.80 3.65 16.96
N ARG A 183 -0.99 2.78 17.55
CA ARG A 183 0.20 3.16 18.31
C ARG A 183 1.21 3.92 17.47
N ILE A 184 1.38 3.56 16.19
CA ILE A 184 2.29 4.26 15.27
C ILE A 184 1.63 5.46 14.57
N GLY A 185 0.36 5.78 14.88
CA GLY A 185 -0.36 6.94 14.38
C GLY A 185 -0.96 6.80 12.98
N GLY A 186 -1.23 5.58 12.52
CA GLY A 186 -1.80 5.32 11.18
C GLY A 186 -0.87 5.67 10.03
N LEU A 187 -1.42 5.84 8.83
CA LEU A 187 -0.65 6.36 7.68
C LEU A 187 -0.45 7.89 7.83
N ASP A 188 0.72 8.37 7.43
CA ASP A 188 1.02 9.80 7.43
C ASP A 188 0.29 10.50 6.26
N GLU A 189 -0.73 11.30 6.59
CA GLU A 189 -1.59 12.01 5.63
C GLU A 189 -0.87 13.09 4.80
N GLY A 190 0.38 13.40 5.13
CA GLY A 190 1.23 14.26 4.31
C GLY A 190 1.72 13.61 3.01
N TYR A 191 1.56 12.29 2.85
CA TYR A 191 1.72 11.59 1.59
C TYR A 191 0.39 11.52 0.86
N ARG A 192 0.31 12.13 -0.31
CA ARG A 192 -0.91 12.06 -1.13
C ARG A 192 -0.97 10.79 -1.95
N LEU A 193 0.17 10.35 -2.47
CA LEU A 193 0.33 9.13 -3.28
C LEU A 193 1.80 8.72 -3.29
N HIS A 194 2.08 7.45 -3.05
CA HIS A 194 3.40 6.81 -2.95
C HIS A 194 4.24 7.23 -1.73
N ALA A 195 5.01 6.29 -1.24
CA ALA A 195 5.90 6.34 -0.08
C ALA A 195 5.19 6.40 1.30
N GLU A 196 3.86 6.47 1.36
CA GLU A 196 3.10 6.31 2.60
C GLU A 196 3.27 4.92 3.22
N ASP A 197 3.39 3.90 2.38
CA ASP A 197 3.66 2.51 2.77
C ASP A 197 5.10 2.32 3.28
N LEU A 198 6.08 2.95 2.63
CA LEU A 198 7.47 2.98 3.13
C LEU A 198 7.54 3.64 4.51
N ASP A 199 6.85 4.77 4.69
CA ASP A 199 6.78 5.48 5.97
C ASP A 199 6.14 4.63 7.06
N LEU A 200 4.99 4.01 6.77
CA LEU A 200 4.28 3.14 7.71
C LEU A 200 5.16 1.96 8.13
N CYS A 201 5.78 1.27 7.18
CA CYS A 201 6.67 0.14 7.43
C CYS A 201 7.88 0.56 8.26
N ARG A 202 8.48 1.72 7.99
CA ARG A 202 9.60 2.26 8.77
C ARG A 202 9.20 2.52 10.21
N ARG A 203 8.07 3.20 10.45
CA ARG A 203 7.56 3.44 11.80
C ARG A 203 7.17 2.16 12.53
N ALA A 204 6.64 1.17 11.83
CA ALA A 204 6.34 -0.14 12.41
C ALA A 204 7.63 -0.81 12.91
N ARG A 205 8.70 -0.82 12.10
CA ARG A 205 10.02 -1.37 12.50
C ARG A 205 10.65 -0.58 13.67
N GLU A 206 10.55 0.75 13.65
CA GLU A 206 11.04 1.61 14.74
C GLU A 206 10.25 1.38 16.04
N ALA A 207 9.00 0.91 15.96
CA ALA A 207 8.18 0.47 17.09
C ALA A 207 8.41 -0.99 17.50
N GLY A 208 9.41 -1.66 16.91
CA GLY A 208 9.81 -3.05 17.23
C GLY A 208 8.95 -4.12 16.54
N ALA A 209 8.17 -3.75 15.52
CA ALA A 209 7.37 -4.71 14.76
C ALA A 209 8.19 -5.37 13.63
N LEU A 210 7.90 -6.64 13.35
CA LEU A 210 8.34 -7.29 12.12
C LEU A 210 7.60 -6.70 10.93
N VAL A 211 8.31 -6.35 9.86
CA VAL A 211 7.75 -6.10 8.54
C VAL A 211 8.20 -7.22 7.61
N ALA A 212 7.26 -7.97 7.02
CA ALA A 212 7.60 -9.14 6.22
C ALA A 212 6.57 -9.42 5.13
N VAL A 213 6.99 -10.15 4.10
CA VAL A 213 6.12 -10.73 3.07
C VAL A 213 5.94 -12.21 3.34
N ALA A 214 4.69 -12.68 3.31
CA ALA A 214 4.37 -14.09 3.28
C ALA A 214 4.54 -14.61 1.84
N ASN A 215 5.64 -15.31 1.57
CA ASN A 215 5.99 -15.77 0.22
C ASN A 215 5.10 -16.91 -0.28
N ASP A 216 4.46 -17.64 0.63
CA ASP A 216 3.49 -18.69 0.34
C ASP A 216 2.08 -18.15 0.09
N VAL A 217 1.83 -16.85 0.32
CA VAL A 217 0.53 -16.19 0.08
C VAL A 217 0.63 -15.35 -1.19
N ALA A 218 0.31 -15.97 -2.33
CA ALA A 218 0.34 -15.32 -3.63
C ALA A 218 -1.00 -14.59 -3.91
N VAL A 219 -0.93 -13.36 -4.45
CA VAL A 219 -2.12 -12.53 -4.77
C VAL A 219 -1.96 -11.88 -6.14
N LEU A 220 -2.96 -12.05 -6.99
CA LEU A 220 -3.01 -11.41 -8.31
C LEU A 220 -3.27 -9.91 -8.18
N HIS A 221 -2.40 -9.10 -8.78
CA HIS A 221 -2.49 -7.65 -8.89
C HIS A 221 -2.74 -7.23 -10.33
N VAL A 222 -3.99 -6.96 -10.69
CA VAL A 222 -4.40 -6.49 -12.02
C VAL A 222 -4.02 -5.02 -12.17
N ARG A 223 -2.75 -4.76 -12.45
CA ARG A 223 -2.15 -3.43 -12.41
C ARG A 223 -2.73 -2.43 -13.42
N GLY A 224 -2.78 -1.17 -13.01
CA GLY A 224 -2.68 -0.02 -13.92
C GLY A 224 -3.96 0.68 -14.29
N VAL A 225 -5.04 0.51 -13.56
CA VAL A 225 -6.30 1.21 -13.86
C VAL A 225 -6.21 2.69 -13.47
N SER A 226 -5.82 3.01 -12.25
CA SER A 226 -5.87 4.39 -11.72
C SER A 226 -4.62 5.24 -12.01
N SER A 227 -3.43 4.64 -12.21
CA SER A 227 -2.18 5.38 -12.32
C SER A 227 -1.77 5.75 -13.75
N ARG A 228 -2.26 5.02 -14.76
CA ARG A 228 -1.89 5.24 -16.17
C ARG A 228 -2.41 6.56 -16.76
N SER A 229 -3.51 7.08 -16.25
CA SER A 229 -4.18 8.27 -16.80
C SER A 229 -3.47 9.59 -16.47
N ARG A 230 -2.61 9.65 -15.42
CA ARG A 230 -1.98 10.89 -14.94
C ARG A 230 -0.49 10.70 -14.60
N PRO A 231 0.37 10.37 -15.56
CA PRO A 231 1.77 10.00 -15.30
C PRO A 231 2.56 11.13 -14.62
N LEU A 232 2.35 12.39 -15.00
CA LEU A 232 3.02 13.54 -14.39
C LEU A 232 2.62 13.73 -12.92
N PHE A 233 1.32 13.58 -12.61
CA PHE A 233 0.82 13.66 -11.23
C PHE A 233 1.45 12.55 -10.36
N VAL A 234 1.49 11.33 -10.87
CA VAL A 234 2.08 10.18 -10.17
C VAL A 234 3.57 10.40 -9.88
N GLU A 235 4.34 10.79 -10.91
CA GLU A 235 5.78 11.02 -10.74
C GLU A 235 6.09 12.21 -9.82
N TRP A 236 5.30 13.28 -9.89
CA TRP A 236 5.43 14.41 -8.97
C TRP A 236 5.25 13.97 -7.51
N HIS A 237 4.16 13.25 -7.22
CA HIS A 237 3.89 12.81 -5.86
C HIS A 237 4.89 11.76 -5.36
N LYS A 238 5.38 10.90 -6.24
CA LYS A 238 6.45 9.94 -5.93
C LYS A 238 7.74 10.65 -5.47
N HIS A 239 8.18 11.67 -6.19
CA HIS A 239 9.38 12.43 -5.82
C HIS A 239 9.16 13.29 -4.57
N ARG A 240 7.99 13.92 -4.46
CA ARG A 240 7.58 14.64 -3.24
C ARG A 240 7.53 13.71 -2.03
N GLY A 241 6.98 12.51 -2.19
CA GLY A 241 6.94 11.47 -1.15
C GLY A 241 8.34 11.03 -0.73
N LEU A 242 9.24 10.80 -1.70
CA LEU A 242 10.62 10.44 -1.41
C LEU A 242 11.36 11.56 -0.65
N TRP A 243 11.14 12.83 -1.01
CA TRP A 243 11.68 13.97 -0.25
C TRP A 243 11.11 14.04 1.17
N ARG A 244 9.78 13.80 1.35
CA ARG A 244 9.16 13.76 2.67
C ARG A 244 9.76 12.65 3.55
N TYR A 245 9.93 11.44 2.98
CA TYR A 245 10.57 10.32 3.65
C TYR A 245 12.00 10.67 4.10
N PHE A 246 12.82 11.20 3.19
CA PHE A 246 14.17 11.67 3.54
C PHE A 246 14.15 12.71 4.64
N SER A 247 13.28 13.71 4.52
CA SER A 247 13.18 14.82 5.48
C SER A 247 12.81 14.35 6.88
N ARG A 248 11.98 13.32 6.98
CA ARG A 248 11.54 12.75 8.25
C ARG A 248 12.60 11.86 8.90
N PHE A 249 13.15 10.93 8.16
CA PHE A 249 13.95 9.84 8.72
C PHE A 249 15.46 10.04 8.61
N GLU A 250 15.94 10.66 7.55
CA GLU A 250 17.36 10.79 7.25
C GLU A 250 17.91 12.20 7.48
N ALA A 251 17.20 13.22 7.08
CA ALA A 251 17.68 14.59 7.16
C ALA A 251 18.07 15.05 8.58
N PRO A 252 17.40 14.64 9.67
CA PRO A 252 17.80 15.05 11.02
C PRO A 252 19.25 14.67 11.38
N ARG A 253 19.76 13.59 10.78
CA ARG A 253 21.12 13.06 11.01
C ARG A 253 22.13 13.54 9.96
N ARG A 254 21.75 14.44 9.05
CA ARG A 254 22.58 14.89 7.91
C ARG A 254 22.79 16.40 7.95
N GLY A 255 24.00 16.82 7.56
CA GLY A 255 24.33 18.24 7.42
C GLY A 255 23.59 18.93 6.25
N PRO A 256 23.54 20.28 6.24
CA PRO A 256 22.77 21.05 5.29
C PRO A 256 23.19 20.81 3.84
N LEU A 257 24.47 20.62 3.57
CA LEU A 257 24.98 20.32 2.21
C LEU A 257 24.46 18.98 1.68
N VAL A 258 24.42 17.93 2.53
CA VAL A 258 23.87 16.62 2.14
C VAL A 258 22.37 16.73 1.88
N ARG A 259 21.63 17.49 2.71
CA ARG A 259 20.20 17.74 2.48
C ARG A 259 19.94 18.43 1.15
N ALA A 260 20.71 19.46 0.84
CA ALA A 260 20.62 20.18 -0.45
C ALA A 260 20.97 19.27 -1.63
N ALA A 261 22.01 18.45 -1.50
CA ALA A 261 22.41 17.51 -2.55
C ALA A 261 21.34 16.44 -2.81
N VAL A 262 20.72 15.86 -1.76
CA VAL A 262 19.62 14.88 -1.90
C VAL A 262 18.41 15.55 -2.54
N PHE A 263 18.03 16.75 -2.12
CA PHE A 263 16.96 17.51 -2.74
C PHE A 263 17.22 17.68 -4.25
N ALA A 264 18.40 18.18 -4.60
CA ALA A 264 18.79 18.39 -6.01
C ALA A 264 18.77 17.07 -6.81
N ALA A 265 19.25 15.96 -6.24
CA ALA A 265 19.25 14.65 -6.90
C ALA A 265 17.84 14.12 -7.16
N ILE A 266 16.92 14.23 -6.18
CA ILE A 266 15.52 13.81 -6.33
C ILE A 266 14.87 14.60 -7.48
N TRP A 267 15.00 15.92 -7.49
CA TRP A 267 14.35 16.77 -8.49
C TRP A 267 15.05 16.72 -9.86
N ALA A 268 16.36 16.51 -9.92
CA ALA A 268 17.06 16.24 -11.17
C ALA A 268 16.56 14.94 -11.83
N HIS A 269 16.35 13.89 -11.03
CA HIS A 269 15.76 12.64 -11.52
C HIS A 269 14.33 12.85 -12.03
N PHE A 270 13.50 13.63 -11.34
CA PHE A 270 12.16 13.99 -11.80
C PHE A 270 12.22 14.70 -13.17
N MET A 271 13.07 15.74 -13.30
CA MET A 271 13.25 16.49 -14.55
C MET A 271 13.70 15.61 -15.72
N ALA A 272 14.59 14.66 -15.44
CA ALA A 272 15.07 13.71 -16.46
C ALA A 272 13.99 12.72 -16.94
N ARG A 273 12.92 12.52 -16.15
CA ARG A 273 11.79 11.68 -16.54
C ARG A 273 10.70 12.41 -17.32
N LEU A 274 10.62 13.73 -17.23
CA LEU A 274 9.60 14.53 -17.91
C LEU A 274 9.46 14.24 -19.41
N PRO A 275 10.55 14.13 -20.21
CA PRO A 275 10.43 13.86 -21.64
C PRO A 275 9.75 12.54 -22.00
N ARG A 276 9.82 11.55 -21.09
CA ARG A 276 9.21 10.22 -21.29
C ARG A 276 7.72 10.21 -21.00
N MET A 277 7.19 11.23 -20.31
CA MET A 277 5.78 11.37 -19.93
C MET A 277 4.98 12.19 -20.94
N TRP A 278 5.69 12.88 -21.87
CA TRP A 278 5.03 13.65 -22.93
C TRP A 278 4.57 12.68 -24.01
N PRO A 279 3.29 12.69 -24.40
CA PRO A 279 2.83 11.83 -25.48
C PRO A 279 3.65 12.16 -26.73
N ARG A 280 4.32 11.17 -27.29
CA ARG A 280 4.87 11.30 -28.65
C ARG A 280 3.67 11.43 -29.59
N ARG A 281 3.54 12.59 -30.20
CA ARG A 281 2.58 12.86 -31.29
C ARG A 281 2.85 11.94 -32.47
#